data_1be1a132b959348f9c2cd2e90434be54
#
_entry.id   1be1a132b959348f9c2cd2e90434be54
#
_cell.length_a   1.000
_cell.length_b   1.000
_cell.length_c   1.000
_cell.angle_alpha   90.00
_cell.angle_beta   90.00
_cell.angle_gamma   90.00
#
_symmetry.space_group_name_H-M   'P 1'
#
loop_
_entity.id
_entity.type
_entity.pdbx_description
1 polymer ?
#
loop_
_entity_poly.entity_id
_entity_poly.type
_entity_poly.pdbx_seq_one_letter_code
_entity_poly.pdbx_strand_id
1 'polypeptide(L)'
;MKPITPHLWFDKEAKEAAQFYCSVFPNSKITSASTIRDTPSGDCDVVAFELNGQPFMAISAGPLFKFNESISFMVSCETQAEIDRYWEKLSAVPAAEQCGWLKDKYGLSWQIGPTAMNEMMKKGTPEQSARVTQAFMKMKKFDIAELQKAFDGGSRVEVAR
;
A
#
# COMPACT_ATOMS: atom_id res chain seq x y z
N MET A 1 2.85 -23.04 -11.93
CA MET A 1 1.72 -22.86 -10.99
C MET A 1 1.02 -21.55 -11.37
N LYS A 2 -0.32 -21.52 -11.44
CA LYS A 2 -1.03 -20.25 -11.70
C LYS A 2 -0.96 -19.37 -10.46
N PRO A 3 -0.79 -18.04 -10.58
CA PRO A 3 -0.73 -17.14 -9.44
C PRO A 3 -2.07 -17.09 -8.71
N ILE A 4 -2.02 -16.82 -7.40
CA ILE A 4 -3.20 -16.44 -6.63
C ILE A 4 -3.55 -15.00 -7.02
N THR A 5 -4.78 -14.77 -7.44
CA THR A 5 -5.25 -13.47 -7.90
C THR A 5 -6.16 -12.82 -6.86
N PRO A 6 -5.78 -11.68 -6.26
CA PRO A 6 -6.67 -10.92 -5.40
C PRO A 6 -7.93 -10.50 -6.18
N HIS A 7 -9.10 -10.68 -5.57
CA HIS A 7 -10.38 -10.28 -6.14
C HIS A 7 -11.05 -9.24 -5.24
N LEU A 8 -11.17 -8.00 -5.72
CA LEU A 8 -11.64 -6.85 -4.97
C LEU A 8 -13.15 -6.66 -5.18
N TRP A 9 -13.88 -6.46 -4.09
CA TRP A 9 -15.32 -6.20 -4.14
C TRP A 9 -15.60 -4.70 -3.99
N PHE A 10 -16.34 -4.14 -4.94
CA PHE A 10 -16.79 -2.75 -4.92
C PHE A 10 -18.31 -2.67 -5.00
N ASP A 11 -18.91 -1.57 -4.53
CA ASP A 11 -20.32 -1.29 -4.76
C ASP A 11 -20.57 -1.11 -6.28
N LYS A 12 -19.99 -0.09 -6.89
CA LYS A 12 -20.16 0.24 -8.31
C LYS A 12 -18.87 0.61 -9.03
N GLU A 13 -17.76 0.73 -8.31
CA GLU A 13 -16.57 1.45 -8.74
C GLU A 13 -15.47 0.53 -9.30
N ALA A 14 -15.71 -0.77 -9.55
CA ALA A 14 -14.66 -1.72 -9.95
C ALA A 14 -13.85 -1.25 -11.16
N LYS A 15 -14.52 -0.73 -12.21
CA LYS A 15 -13.85 -0.23 -13.41
C LYS A 15 -13.07 1.05 -13.16
N GLU A 16 -13.66 1.99 -12.44
CA GLU A 16 -13.01 3.25 -12.06
C GLU A 16 -11.79 2.99 -11.17
N ALA A 17 -11.94 2.09 -10.17
CA ALA A 17 -10.87 1.71 -9.28
C ALA A 17 -9.71 1.04 -10.03
N ALA A 18 -9.99 0.11 -10.94
CA ALA A 18 -8.97 -0.52 -11.77
C ALA A 18 -8.22 0.50 -12.64
N GLN A 19 -8.93 1.46 -13.26
CA GLN A 19 -8.33 2.56 -14.03
C GLN A 19 -7.44 3.44 -13.14
N PHE A 20 -7.94 3.80 -11.95
CA PHE A 20 -7.19 4.58 -10.98
C PHE A 20 -5.90 3.87 -10.57
N TYR A 21 -5.95 2.61 -10.14
CA TYR A 21 -4.76 1.86 -9.76
C TYR A 21 -3.77 1.71 -10.91
N CYS A 22 -4.25 1.43 -12.13
CA CYS A 22 -3.38 1.39 -13.32
C CYS A 22 -2.70 2.73 -13.61
N SER A 23 -3.30 3.87 -13.21
CA SER A 23 -2.68 5.19 -13.36
C SER A 23 -1.63 5.49 -12.28
N VAL A 24 -1.72 4.84 -11.13
CA VAL A 24 -0.81 5.02 -9.99
C VAL A 24 0.46 4.19 -10.14
N PHE A 25 0.31 2.91 -10.51
CA PHE A 25 1.41 1.96 -10.57
C PHE A 25 1.99 1.84 -11.98
N PRO A 26 3.33 1.82 -12.14
CA PRO A 26 3.96 1.60 -13.44
C PRO A 26 3.66 0.18 -13.96
N ASN A 27 3.85 -0.04 -15.27
CA ASN A 27 3.67 -1.35 -15.90
C ASN A 27 2.32 -2.02 -15.56
N SER A 28 1.26 -1.21 -15.54
CA SER A 28 -0.07 -1.61 -15.14
C SER A 28 -1.06 -1.39 -16.28
N LYS A 29 -2.04 -2.28 -16.39
CA LYS A 29 -3.03 -2.22 -17.47
C LYS A 29 -4.29 -2.99 -17.10
N ILE A 30 -5.43 -2.61 -17.66
CA ILE A 30 -6.63 -3.42 -17.70
C ILE A 30 -6.43 -4.50 -18.75
N THR A 31 -6.65 -5.77 -18.39
CA THR A 31 -6.50 -6.92 -19.28
C THR A 31 -7.81 -7.40 -19.87
N SER A 32 -8.91 -7.26 -19.12
CA SER A 32 -10.26 -7.53 -19.63
C SER A 32 -11.33 -6.83 -18.82
N ALA A 33 -12.50 -6.64 -19.43
CA ALA A 33 -13.69 -6.18 -18.75
C ALA A 33 -14.90 -6.94 -19.34
N SER A 34 -15.80 -7.38 -18.46
CA SER A 34 -17.03 -8.11 -18.83
C SER A 34 -18.13 -7.78 -17.83
N THR A 35 -19.38 -8.09 -18.20
CA THR A 35 -20.54 -7.95 -17.32
C THR A 35 -21.17 -9.32 -17.12
N ILE A 36 -21.34 -9.74 -15.86
CA ILE A 36 -22.13 -10.90 -15.47
C ILE A 36 -23.56 -10.41 -15.27
N ARG A 37 -24.50 -10.98 -16.02
CA ARG A 37 -25.90 -10.55 -16.01
C ARG A 37 -26.74 -11.37 -15.05
N ASP A 38 -27.86 -10.80 -14.64
CA ASP A 38 -28.92 -11.48 -13.89
C ASP A 38 -28.43 -12.13 -12.59
N THR A 39 -27.49 -11.47 -11.89
CA THR A 39 -27.06 -11.91 -10.55
C THR A 39 -28.06 -11.42 -9.48
N PRO A 40 -28.03 -11.96 -8.26
CA PRO A 40 -28.83 -11.43 -7.14
C PRO A 40 -28.58 -9.94 -6.85
N SER A 41 -27.41 -9.40 -7.24
CA SER A 41 -27.03 -7.99 -7.13
C SER A 41 -27.33 -7.18 -8.40
N GLY A 42 -28.03 -7.75 -9.38
CA GLY A 42 -28.22 -7.19 -10.72
C GLY A 42 -27.05 -7.53 -11.65
N ASP A 43 -26.84 -6.73 -12.67
CA ASP A 43 -25.71 -6.86 -13.57
C ASP A 43 -24.42 -6.40 -12.85
N CYS A 44 -23.40 -7.24 -12.86
CA CYS A 44 -22.13 -7.02 -12.17
C CYS A 44 -20.98 -6.84 -13.16
N ASP A 45 -20.33 -5.70 -13.17
CA ASP A 45 -19.10 -5.51 -13.95
C ASP A 45 -17.92 -6.19 -13.28
N VAL A 46 -17.20 -6.99 -14.07
CA VAL A 46 -15.96 -7.67 -13.65
C VAL A 46 -14.80 -7.15 -14.49
N VAL A 47 -13.74 -6.73 -13.84
CA VAL A 47 -12.55 -6.18 -14.47
C VAL A 47 -11.33 -6.97 -14.03
N ALA A 48 -10.55 -7.48 -14.98
CA ALA A 48 -9.22 -8.01 -14.71
C ALA A 48 -8.16 -6.98 -15.10
N PHE A 49 -7.14 -6.84 -14.26
CA PHE A 49 -6.07 -5.88 -14.47
C PHE A 49 -4.76 -6.37 -13.85
N GLU A 50 -3.66 -5.75 -14.22
CA GLU A 50 -2.34 -6.00 -13.66
C GLU A 50 -1.79 -4.72 -13.04
N LEU A 51 -1.20 -4.83 -11.85
CA LEU A 51 -0.44 -3.76 -11.21
C LEU A 51 1.01 -4.22 -11.08
N ASN A 52 1.91 -3.56 -11.78
CA ASN A 52 3.33 -3.93 -11.85
C ASN A 52 3.53 -5.43 -12.14
N GLY A 53 2.73 -5.99 -13.05
CA GLY A 53 2.75 -7.41 -13.43
C GLY A 53 2.00 -8.37 -12.49
N GLN A 54 1.56 -7.93 -11.31
CA GLN A 54 0.72 -8.73 -10.42
C GLN A 54 -0.74 -8.70 -10.91
N PRO A 55 -1.39 -9.87 -11.18
CA PRO A 55 -2.78 -9.90 -11.59
C PRO A 55 -3.73 -9.59 -10.44
N PHE A 56 -4.79 -8.86 -10.76
CA PHE A 56 -5.92 -8.52 -9.91
C PHE A 56 -7.24 -8.70 -10.66
N MET A 57 -8.30 -8.88 -9.92
CA MET A 57 -9.67 -8.79 -10.41
C MET A 57 -10.48 -7.85 -9.51
N ALA A 58 -11.49 -7.22 -10.08
CA ALA A 58 -12.45 -6.40 -9.36
C ALA A 58 -13.86 -6.69 -9.85
N ILE A 59 -14.84 -6.59 -8.96
CA ILE A 59 -16.26 -6.73 -9.28
C ILE A 59 -17.06 -5.58 -8.66
N SER A 60 -18.02 -5.06 -9.42
CA SER A 60 -19.07 -4.15 -8.92
C SER A 60 -20.33 -4.98 -8.62
N ALA A 61 -20.55 -5.32 -7.34
CA ALA A 61 -21.64 -6.23 -6.96
C ALA A 61 -22.46 -5.74 -5.77
N GLY A 62 -22.54 -4.40 -5.59
CA GLY A 62 -23.34 -3.74 -4.57
C GLY A 62 -22.60 -3.56 -3.22
N PRO A 63 -23.23 -2.87 -2.26
CA PRO A 63 -22.59 -2.39 -1.03
C PRO A 63 -22.51 -3.44 0.08
N LEU A 64 -22.62 -4.74 -0.25
CA LEU A 64 -22.70 -5.82 0.75
C LEU A 64 -21.42 -5.93 1.59
N PHE A 65 -20.25 -5.81 0.95
CA PHE A 65 -18.95 -5.90 1.61
C PHE A 65 -18.21 -4.58 1.54
N LYS A 66 -17.40 -4.32 2.57
CA LYS A 66 -16.51 -3.14 2.64
C LYS A 66 -15.10 -3.59 2.97
N PHE A 67 -14.13 -2.90 2.41
CA PHE A 67 -12.73 -3.11 2.75
C PHE A 67 -12.48 -2.76 4.21
N ASN A 68 -11.54 -3.48 4.82
CA ASN A 68 -11.03 -3.23 6.17
C ASN A 68 -9.54 -3.52 6.22
N GLU A 69 -8.93 -3.29 7.38
CA GLU A 69 -7.49 -3.40 7.60
C GLU A 69 -6.96 -4.83 7.74
N SER A 70 -7.84 -5.85 7.74
CA SER A 70 -7.39 -7.25 7.84
C SER A 70 -6.67 -7.74 6.58
N ILE A 71 -6.83 -7.04 5.45
CA ILE A 71 -6.06 -7.23 4.23
C ILE A 71 -5.54 -5.87 3.77
N SER A 72 -4.26 -5.83 3.41
CA SER A 72 -3.60 -4.68 2.80
C SER A 72 -2.62 -5.13 1.73
N PHE A 73 -2.33 -4.26 0.78
CA PHE A 73 -1.28 -4.48 -0.20
C PHE A 73 -0.03 -3.67 0.15
N MET A 74 1.11 -4.36 0.20
CA MET A 74 2.38 -3.72 0.51
C MET A 74 3.08 -3.29 -0.79
N VAL A 75 3.51 -2.03 -0.81
CA VAL A 75 4.31 -1.43 -1.87
C VAL A 75 5.71 -1.18 -1.31
N SER A 76 6.68 -1.91 -1.81
CA SER A 76 8.09 -1.72 -1.46
C SER A 76 8.69 -0.60 -2.31
N CYS A 77 9.30 0.40 -1.65
CA CYS A 77 9.88 1.58 -2.27
C CYS A 77 11.40 1.62 -2.04
N GLU A 78 12.15 1.90 -3.08
CA GLU A 78 13.62 2.03 -3.00
C GLU A 78 14.04 3.43 -2.55
N THR A 79 13.23 4.46 -2.86
CA THR A 79 13.56 5.85 -2.62
C THR A 79 12.47 6.60 -1.87
N GLN A 80 12.84 7.71 -1.23
CA GLN A 80 11.89 8.63 -0.60
C GLN A 80 10.90 9.20 -1.63
N ALA A 81 11.37 9.51 -2.83
CA ALA A 81 10.52 10.03 -3.91
C ALA A 81 9.41 9.03 -4.34
N GLU A 82 9.69 7.73 -4.30
CA GLU A 82 8.66 6.71 -4.54
C GLU A 82 7.64 6.67 -3.41
N ILE A 83 8.08 6.69 -2.15
CA ILE A 83 7.20 6.77 -0.98
C ILE A 83 6.28 7.99 -1.10
N ASP A 84 6.85 9.16 -1.36
CA ASP A 84 6.11 10.42 -1.47
C ASP A 84 5.09 10.37 -2.59
N ARG A 85 5.46 9.84 -3.75
CA ARG A 85 4.56 9.69 -4.91
C ARG A 85 3.39 8.77 -4.63
N TYR A 86 3.61 7.59 -4.04
CA TYR A 86 2.53 6.66 -3.73
C TYR A 86 1.64 7.19 -2.62
N TRP A 87 2.24 7.82 -1.60
CA TRP A 87 1.50 8.44 -0.52
C TRP A 87 0.55 9.53 -1.03
N GLU A 88 1.07 10.46 -1.85
CA GLU A 88 0.28 11.54 -2.45
C GLU A 88 -0.88 11.02 -3.30
N LYS A 89 -0.66 9.97 -4.06
CA LYS A 89 -1.69 9.42 -4.98
C LYS A 89 -2.72 8.54 -4.29
N LEU A 90 -2.35 7.82 -3.24
CA LEU A 90 -3.20 6.80 -2.64
C LEU A 90 -3.86 7.28 -1.34
N SER A 91 -3.20 8.13 -0.51
CA SER A 91 -3.76 8.49 0.78
C SER A 91 -4.97 9.41 0.62
N ALA A 92 -6.12 8.92 1.09
CA ALA A 92 -7.39 9.66 1.05
C ALA A 92 -8.06 9.78 2.43
N VAL A 93 -7.58 9.05 3.44
CA VAL A 93 -8.18 9.01 4.78
C VAL A 93 -7.11 9.30 5.83
N PRO A 94 -6.89 10.58 6.21
CA PRO A 94 -5.81 10.98 7.15
C PRO A 94 -5.85 10.26 8.50
N ALA A 95 -7.04 9.84 8.97
CA ALA A 95 -7.20 9.10 10.22
C ALA A 95 -6.67 7.66 10.16
N ALA A 96 -6.48 7.11 8.95
CA ALA A 96 -5.95 5.77 8.73
C ALA A 96 -4.42 5.75 8.54
N GLU A 97 -3.78 6.93 8.55
CA GLU A 97 -2.34 7.04 8.32
C GLU A 97 -1.54 6.73 9.59
N GLN A 98 -0.82 5.62 9.58
CA GLN A 98 0.02 5.18 10.69
C GLN A 98 1.10 4.19 10.22
N CYS A 99 2.36 4.43 10.54
CA CYS A 99 3.46 3.47 10.30
C CYS A 99 3.50 2.93 8.86
N GLY A 100 3.38 3.81 7.87
CA GLY A 100 3.34 3.45 6.45
C GLY A 100 1.99 2.97 5.94
N TRP A 101 1.00 2.78 6.81
CA TRP A 101 -0.37 2.44 6.43
C TRP A 101 -1.13 3.67 5.97
N LEU A 102 -1.98 3.47 4.97
CA LEU A 102 -2.95 4.45 4.49
C LEU A 102 -4.19 3.74 3.92
N LYS A 103 -5.28 4.47 3.74
CA LYS A 103 -6.44 4.05 2.96
C LYS A 103 -6.64 4.94 1.76
N ASP A 104 -6.97 4.32 0.63
CA ASP A 104 -7.34 5.04 -0.58
C ASP A 104 -8.80 5.50 -0.55
N LYS A 105 -9.21 6.21 -1.59
CA LYS A 105 -10.57 6.76 -1.74
C LYS A 105 -11.69 5.71 -1.80
N TYR A 106 -11.34 4.44 -2.02
CA TYR A 106 -12.26 3.31 -2.01
C TYR A 106 -12.26 2.56 -0.68
N GLY A 107 -11.41 2.97 0.27
CA GLY A 107 -11.27 2.35 1.58
C GLY A 107 -10.33 1.13 1.60
N LEU A 108 -9.67 0.81 0.48
CA LEU A 108 -8.67 -0.26 0.42
C LEU A 108 -7.40 0.18 1.16
N SER A 109 -6.87 -0.72 1.98
CA SER A 109 -5.68 -0.48 2.79
C SER A 109 -4.39 -0.80 2.04
N TRP A 110 -3.42 0.10 2.14
CA TRP A 110 -2.08 -0.02 1.57
C TRP A 110 -1.02 0.19 2.64
N GLN A 111 0.13 -0.44 2.46
CA GLN A 111 1.33 -0.22 3.24
C GLN A 111 2.44 0.26 2.30
N ILE A 112 2.92 1.49 2.50
CA ILE A 112 3.99 2.08 1.69
C ILE A 112 5.26 2.04 2.53
N GLY A 113 6.16 1.10 2.21
CA GLY A 113 7.33 0.84 3.03
C GLY A 113 8.66 0.87 2.27
N PRO A 114 9.74 1.43 2.86
CA PRO A 114 11.05 1.42 2.24
C PRO A 114 11.72 0.04 2.36
N THR A 115 12.31 -0.46 1.27
CA THR A 115 13.16 -1.67 1.29
C THR A 115 14.33 -1.51 2.25
N ALA A 116 14.89 -0.32 2.37
CA ALA A 116 15.96 0.00 3.32
C ALA A 116 15.61 -0.37 4.76
N MET A 117 14.37 -0.17 5.21
CA MET A 117 13.94 -0.54 6.57
C MET A 117 14.01 -2.07 6.77
N ASN A 118 13.60 -2.86 5.78
CA ASN A 118 13.68 -4.32 5.85
C ASN A 118 15.14 -4.79 5.97
N GLU A 119 16.06 -4.13 5.26
CA GLU A 119 17.50 -4.45 5.35
C GLU A 119 18.08 -4.04 6.71
N MET A 120 17.69 -2.88 7.26
CA MET A 120 18.08 -2.46 8.61
C MET A 120 17.62 -3.49 9.66
N MET A 121 16.37 -3.95 9.57
CA MET A 121 15.82 -4.94 10.51
C MET A 121 16.47 -6.31 10.41
N LYS A 122 16.91 -6.72 9.20
CA LYS A 122 17.61 -8.00 8.98
C LYS A 122 19.06 -7.98 9.46
N LYS A 123 19.76 -6.86 9.26
CA LYS A 123 21.21 -6.77 9.48
C LYS A 123 21.58 -6.09 10.78
N GLY A 124 20.66 -5.40 11.40
CA GLY A 124 20.88 -4.62 12.62
C GLY A 124 21.02 -5.49 13.87
N THR A 125 21.73 -4.96 14.86
CA THR A 125 21.74 -5.52 16.22
C THR A 125 20.33 -5.35 16.84
N PRO A 126 20.00 -6.06 17.94
CA PRO A 126 18.74 -5.85 18.65
C PRO A 126 18.50 -4.40 19.05
N GLU A 127 19.57 -3.68 19.47
CA GLU A 127 19.50 -2.28 19.86
C GLU A 127 19.23 -1.37 18.66
N GLN A 128 19.84 -1.65 17.50
CA GLN A 128 19.60 -0.92 16.25
C GLN A 128 18.15 -1.11 15.80
N SER A 129 17.69 -2.37 15.77
CA SER A 129 16.31 -2.70 15.42
C SER A 129 15.29 -2.03 16.36
N ALA A 130 15.59 -2.00 17.67
CA ALA A 130 14.73 -1.33 18.65
C ALA A 130 14.63 0.19 18.38
N ARG A 131 15.75 0.86 18.05
CA ARG A 131 15.74 2.30 17.71
C ARG A 131 14.93 2.57 16.43
N VAL A 132 15.11 1.77 15.38
CA VAL A 132 14.33 1.88 14.14
C VAL A 132 12.84 1.70 14.43
N THR A 133 12.49 0.70 15.24
CA THR A 133 11.10 0.46 15.65
C THR A 133 10.51 1.67 16.38
N GLN A 134 11.23 2.22 17.36
CA GLN A 134 10.78 3.41 18.09
C GLN A 134 10.63 4.64 17.19
N ALA A 135 11.45 4.75 16.14
CA ALA A 135 11.36 5.83 15.17
C ALA A 135 10.11 5.67 14.29
N PHE A 136 9.95 4.51 13.65
CA PHE A 136 8.84 4.32 12.70
C PHE A 136 7.46 4.33 13.38
N MET A 137 7.35 3.88 14.63
CA MET A 137 6.09 3.91 15.39
C MET A 137 5.53 5.32 15.60
N LYS A 138 6.35 6.36 15.44
CA LYS A 138 5.95 7.77 15.53
C LYS A 138 5.63 8.39 14.17
N MET A 139 5.87 7.66 13.08
CA MET A 139 5.68 8.15 11.72
C MET A 139 4.28 7.80 11.21
N LYS A 140 3.72 8.65 10.38
CA LYS A 140 2.63 8.30 9.47
C LYS A 140 3.23 7.76 8.18
N LYS A 141 3.77 8.62 7.36
CA LYS A 141 4.58 8.29 6.19
C LYS A 141 6.03 8.07 6.60
N PHE A 142 6.66 7.04 6.09
CA PHE A 142 8.06 6.77 6.39
C PHE A 142 9.00 7.82 5.80
N ASP A 143 10.00 8.19 6.59
CA ASP A 143 11.15 9.00 6.20
C ASP A 143 12.41 8.14 6.30
N ILE A 144 13.02 7.86 5.14
CA ILE A 144 14.21 6.99 5.05
C ILE A 144 15.39 7.59 5.80
N ALA A 145 15.58 8.91 5.74
CA ALA A 145 16.69 9.58 6.41
C ALA A 145 16.57 9.49 7.95
N GLU A 146 15.36 9.69 8.49
CA GLU A 146 15.13 9.53 9.92
C GLU A 146 15.24 8.08 10.39
N LEU A 147 14.82 7.10 9.56
CA LEU A 147 15.04 5.67 9.84
C LEU A 147 16.54 5.34 9.88
N GLN A 148 17.33 5.83 8.91
CA GLN A 148 18.77 5.64 8.88
C GLN A 148 19.45 6.26 10.09
N LYS A 149 19.09 7.50 10.45
CA LYS A 149 19.60 8.18 11.64
C LYS A 149 19.31 7.40 12.93
N ALA A 150 18.11 6.82 13.04
CA ALA A 150 17.77 5.96 14.19
C ALA A 150 18.61 4.68 14.20
N PHE A 151 18.82 4.06 13.03
CA PHE A 151 19.67 2.87 12.89
C PHE A 151 21.10 3.15 13.33
N ASP A 152 21.69 4.27 12.90
CA ASP A 152 23.08 4.68 13.21
C ASP A 152 23.27 5.14 14.66
N GLY A 153 22.18 5.34 15.40
CA GLY A 153 22.23 5.69 16.82
C GLY A 153 22.09 7.18 17.11
N GLY A 154 21.68 7.99 16.11
CA GLY A 154 21.65 9.47 16.21
C GLY A 154 23.06 10.05 16.38
N SER A 155 23.31 11.26 15.96
CA SER A 155 24.55 11.95 16.33
C SER A 155 24.66 11.98 17.86
N ARG A 156 25.70 11.35 18.44
CA ARG A 156 26.07 11.65 19.82
C ARG A 156 26.19 13.18 19.92
N VAL A 157 25.30 13.79 20.64
CA VAL A 157 25.58 15.13 21.14
C VAL A 157 26.85 14.95 21.95
N GLU A 158 27.99 15.39 21.42
CA GLU A 158 29.19 15.56 22.23
C GLU A 158 28.83 16.53 23.35
N VAL A 159 28.64 16.00 24.55
CA VAL A 159 28.64 16.80 25.74
C VAL A 159 30.08 17.25 25.90
N ALA A 160 30.37 18.45 25.39
CA ALA A 160 31.61 19.15 25.70
C ALA A 160 31.72 19.24 27.23
N ARG A 161 32.81 18.64 27.76
CA ARG A 161 33.22 18.77 29.16
C ARG A 161 33.82 20.16 29.38
#